data_4741ed56eb3ccc66839b59c458cecca5
#
_entry.id   4741ed56eb3ccc66839b59c458cecca5
#
_cell.length_a   1.000
_cell.length_b   1.000
_cell.length_c   1.000
_cell.angle_alpha   90.00
_cell.angle_beta   90.00
_cell.angle_gamma   90.00
#
_symmetry.space_group_name_H-M   'P 1'
#
loop_
_entity.id
_entity.type
_entity.pdbx_description
1 polymer ?
#
loop_
_entity_poly.entity_id
_entity_poly.type
_entity_poly.pdbx_seq_one_letter_code
_entity_poly.pdbx_strand_id
1 'polypeptide(L)'
;MFLDLHTHSVASDDSRATVEQYIRWSSVLHKKGYRIDGFVLTEHRQFDHGLDYTDLSSESGLLILKGAELDTDCGHFLIYGVTKPLTDSIDFSDVNINANRLVKLCDDLGAIAIPAHPGRAGIGFAEYISAGRTGFETVQVVEGFNGSNRPGEGEKAALLIQQQGYFATGGSDAHIVSAIGTCMTSFEDKITTEAEL
;
A
#
# COMPACT_ATOMS: atom_id res chain seq x y z
N MET A 1 16.83 1.93 -2.54
CA MET A 1 16.03 1.55 -3.71
C MET A 1 14.72 2.32 -3.71
N PHE A 2 14.02 2.42 -4.87
CA PHE A 2 12.74 3.13 -4.98
C PHE A 2 11.64 2.12 -5.29
N LEU A 3 10.64 2.00 -4.39
CA LEU A 3 9.50 1.11 -4.54
C LEU A 3 8.20 1.91 -4.55
N ASP A 4 7.32 1.59 -5.48
CA ASP A 4 5.92 2.01 -5.44
C ASP A 4 5.16 1.05 -4.54
N LEU A 5 4.76 1.53 -3.36
CA LEU A 5 4.19 0.65 -2.33
C LEU A 5 2.69 0.42 -2.46
N HIS A 6 2.01 1.10 -3.40
CA HIS A 6 0.56 1.02 -3.53
C HIS A 6 0.17 0.95 -5.01
N THR A 7 -0.10 -0.25 -5.50
CA THR A 7 -0.52 -0.48 -6.89
C THR A 7 -1.56 -1.59 -6.98
N HIS A 8 -2.42 -1.51 -7.99
CA HIS A 8 -3.50 -2.48 -8.23
C HIS A 8 -3.39 -3.05 -9.64
N SER A 9 -3.52 -4.36 -9.76
CA SER A 9 -3.63 -5.02 -11.05
C SER A 9 -5.09 -5.33 -11.40
N VAL A 10 -5.30 -5.97 -12.55
CA VAL A 10 -6.62 -6.51 -12.95
C VAL A 10 -7.22 -7.53 -11.97
N ALA A 11 -6.49 -7.91 -10.92
CA ALA A 11 -7.04 -8.68 -9.81
C ALA A 11 -7.99 -7.84 -8.94
N SER A 12 -7.78 -6.52 -8.87
CA SER A 12 -8.74 -5.56 -8.29
C SER A 12 -9.81 -5.18 -9.32
N ASP A 13 -11.06 -5.11 -8.88
CA ASP A 13 -12.24 -4.92 -9.75
C ASP A 13 -12.30 -3.55 -10.46
N ASP A 14 -11.56 -2.56 -9.98
CA ASP A 14 -11.48 -1.19 -10.51
C ASP A 14 -10.18 -0.89 -11.25
N SER A 15 -9.18 -1.79 -11.23
CA SER A 15 -7.94 -1.63 -11.98
C SER A 15 -8.01 -2.25 -13.38
N ARG A 16 -7.27 -1.65 -14.32
CA ARG A 16 -7.18 -2.08 -15.73
C ARG A 16 -5.76 -2.43 -16.16
N ALA A 17 -4.81 -2.36 -15.25
CA ALA A 17 -3.41 -2.64 -15.54
C ALA A 17 -3.05 -4.10 -15.23
N THR A 18 -2.33 -4.78 -16.13
CA THR A 18 -1.70 -6.06 -15.78
C THR A 18 -0.29 -5.84 -15.26
N VAL A 19 0.23 -6.83 -14.54
CA VAL A 19 1.60 -6.80 -13.99
C VAL A 19 2.64 -6.63 -15.12
N GLU A 20 2.45 -7.32 -16.25
CA GLU A 20 3.33 -7.22 -17.41
C GLU A 20 3.26 -5.83 -18.08
N GLN A 21 2.11 -5.17 -18.00
CA GLN A 21 2.00 -3.79 -18.48
C GLN A 21 2.77 -2.83 -17.57
N TYR A 22 2.74 -3.01 -16.26
CA TYR A 22 3.57 -2.25 -15.32
C TYR A 22 5.05 -2.47 -15.57
N ILE A 23 5.50 -3.72 -15.77
CA ILE A 23 6.89 -4.05 -16.12
C ILE A 23 7.32 -3.31 -17.40
N ARG A 24 6.52 -3.39 -18.48
CA ARG A 24 6.81 -2.72 -19.73
C ARG A 24 6.89 -1.19 -19.57
N TRP A 25 5.98 -0.61 -18.80
CA TRP A 25 5.95 0.84 -18.58
C TRP A 25 7.15 1.28 -17.71
N SER A 26 7.52 0.53 -16.71
CA SER A 26 8.72 0.79 -15.89
C SER A 26 9.99 0.81 -16.78
N SER A 27 10.08 -0.07 -17.77
CA SER A 27 11.16 -0.03 -18.76
C SER A 27 11.15 1.27 -19.60
N VAL A 28 9.97 1.82 -19.88
CA VAL A 28 9.86 3.14 -20.58
C VAL A 28 10.29 4.27 -19.64
N LEU A 29 9.92 4.21 -18.36
CA LEU A 29 10.34 5.18 -17.35
C LEU A 29 11.86 5.17 -17.18
N HIS A 30 12.50 4.01 -17.10
CA HIS A 30 13.96 3.88 -17.04
C HIS A 30 14.65 4.54 -18.26
N LYS A 31 14.14 4.33 -19.47
CA LYS A 31 14.68 4.96 -20.69
C LYS A 31 14.55 6.49 -20.66
N LYS A 32 13.60 7.02 -19.89
CA LYS A 32 13.42 8.46 -19.67
C LYS A 32 14.23 9.02 -18.51
N GLY A 33 15.03 8.16 -17.84
CA GLY A 33 15.85 8.55 -16.69
C GLY A 33 15.15 8.51 -15.32
N TYR A 34 13.92 8.01 -15.26
CA TYR A 34 13.23 7.78 -13.98
C TYR A 34 13.69 6.46 -13.38
N ARG A 35 13.86 6.45 -12.06
CA ARG A 35 14.23 5.25 -11.32
C ARG A 35 13.01 4.68 -10.63
N ILE A 36 12.70 3.41 -10.91
CA ILE A 36 11.76 2.56 -10.21
C ILE A 36 12.42 1.20 -10.08
N ASP A 37 12.63 0.72 -8.87
CA ASP A 37 13.32 -0.55 -8.60
C ASP A 37 12.33 -1.70 -8.35
N GLY A 38 11.04 -1.37 -8.15
CA GLY A 38 9.98 -2.35 -7.96
C GLY A 38 8.66 -1.74 -7.51
N PHE A 39 7.68 -2.60 -7.28
CA PHE A 39 6.36 -2.21 -6.80
C PHE A 39 5.71 -3.31 -5.98
N VAL A 40 4.72 -2.93 -5.17
CA VAL A 40 3.91 -3.84 -4.35
C VAL A 40 2.49 -3.85 -4.88
N LEU A 41 1.99 -5.02 -5.23
CA LEU A 41 0.58 -5.24 -5.61
C LEU A 41 -0.26 -5.32 -4.33
N THR A 42 -1.05 -4.31 -4.08
CA THR A 42 -1.92 -4.18 -2.90
C THR A 42 -3.38 -4.34 -3.30
N GLU A 43 -3.73 -5.51 -3.81
CA GLU A 43 -5.05 -5.76 -4.36
C GLU A 43 -6.16 -5.52 -3.33
N HIS A 44 -7.29 -4.98 -3.81
CA HIS A 44 -8.43 -4.71 -2.94
C HIS A 44 -9.03 -5.98 -2.36
N ARG A 45 -9.19 -6.01 -1.04
CA ARG A 45 -9.98 -7.00 -0.28
C ARG A 45 -9.61 -8.46 -0.54
N GLN A 46 -8.35 -8.71 -0.91
CA GLN A 46 -7.87 -10.07 -1.20
C GLN A 46 -6.36 -10.21 -1.04
N PHE A 47 -5.91 -11.43 -0.85
CA PHE A 47 -4.50 -11.81 -0.93
C PHE A 47 -4.40 -13.27 -1.40
N ASP A 48 -3.75 -13.50 -2.52
CA ASP A 48 -3.51 -14.84 -3.04
C ASP A 48 -2.12 -15.35 -2.64
N HIS A 49 -2.09 -16.31 -1.72
CA HIS A 49 -0.85 -16.99 -1.30
C HIS A 49 -0.24 -17.86 -2.40
N GLY A 50 -1.02 -18.26 -3.40
CA GLY A 50 -0.57 -19.09 -4.51
C GLY A 50 0.14 -18.32 -5.62
N LEU A 51 0.01 -17.00 -5.68
CA LEU A 51 0.71 -16.17 -6.66
C LEU A 51 2.17 -16.01 -6.28
N ASP A 52 3.06 -16.19 -7.27
CA ASP A 52 4.49 -16.01 -7.17
C ASP A 52 4.98 -15.16 -8.36
N TYR A 53 5.68 -14.08 -8.08
CA TYR A 53 6.22 -13.17 -9.08
C TYR A 53 7.76 -13.27 -9.21
N THR A 54 8.38 -14.29 -8.62
CA THR A 54 9.84 -14.47 -8.60
C THR A 54 10.43 -14.53 -10.00
N ASP A 55 9.80 -15.29 -10.93
CA ASP A 55 10.26 -15.40 -12.31
C ASP A 55 10.15 -14.05 -13.03
N LEU A 56 9.00 -13.37 -12.92
CA LEU A 56 8.79 -12.04 -13.51
C LEU A 56 9.74 -10.99 -12.94
N SER A 57 10.02 -11.04 -11.63
CA SER A 57 11.01 -10.19 -10.98
C SER A 57 12.40 -10.43 -11.53
N SER A 58 12.80 -11.70 -11.67
CA SER A 58 14.11 -12.08 -12.20
C SER A 58 14.30 -11.66 -13.67
N GLU A 59 13.28 -11.86 -14.50
CA GLU A 59 13.31 -11.55 -15.93
C GLU A 59 13.30 -10.02 -16.19
N SER A 60 12.53 -9.26 -15.39
CA SER A 60 12.37 -7.83 -15.56
C SER A 60 13.45 -6.99 -14.87
N GLY A 61 14.10 -7.55 -13.85
CA GLY A 61 15.00 -6.83 -12.95
C GLY A 61 14.27 -5.88 -11.99
N LEU A 62 12.92 -5.98 -11.88
CA LEU A 62 12.10 -5.23 -10.95
C LEU A 62 11.71 -6.13 -9.76
N LEU A 63 11.74 -5.60 -8.55
CA LEU A 63 11.16 -6.30 -7.41
C LEU A 63 9.64 -6.20 -7.48
N ILE A 64 8.94 -7.33 -7.48
CA ILE A 64 7.47 -7.40 -7.49
C ILE A 64 7.04 -8.13 -6.23
N LEU A 65 6.44 -7.41 -5.30
CA LEU A 65 5.97 -7.91 -4.03
C LEU A 65 4.44 -7.86 -3.95
N LYS A 66 3.89 -8.56 -2.94
CA LYS A 66 2.45 -8.61 -2.67
C LYS A 66 2.12 -7.99 -1.33
N GLY A 67 0.99 -7.32 -1.29
CA GLY A 67 0.30 -6.82 -0.12
C GLY A 67 -1.20 -6.91 -0.33
N ALA A 68 -1.97 -6.18 0.45
CA ALA A 68 -3.40 -6.02 0.27
C ALA A 68 -3.83 -4.60 0.64
N GLU A 69 -4.90 -4.09 0.05
CA GLU A 69 -5.62 -2.93 0.56
C GLU A 69 -6.99 -3.38 1.07
N LEU A 70 -7.26 -3.12 2.36
CA LEU A 70 -8.46 -3.58 3.05
C LEU A 70 -9.34 -2.42 3.46
N ASP A 71 -10.66 -2.60 3.29
CA ASP A 71 -11.68 -1.66 3.74
C ASP A 71 -11.93 -1.87 5.24
N THR A 72 -11.93 -0.78 6.00
CA THR A 72 -12.17 -0.82 7.44
C THR A 72 -13.18 0.22 7.90
N ASP A 73 -13.62 0.10 9.16
CA ASP A 73 -14.46 1.10 9.83
C ASP A 73 -13.73 2.43 10.14
N CYS A 74 -12.47 2.57 9.70
CA CYS A 74 -11.65 3.77 9.83
C CYS A 74 -10.87 4.11 8.54
N GLY A 75 -11.43 3.81 7.37
CA GLY A 75 -10.81 4.01 6.07
C GLY A 75 -10.04 2.78 5.58
N HIS A 76 -9.23 2.95 4.56
CA HIS A 76 -8.48 1.86 3.97
C HIS A 76 -7.12 1.68 4.65
N PHE A 77 -6.65 0.43 4.68
CA PHE A 77 -5.34 0.07 5.20
C PHE A 77 -4.57 -0.80 4.22
N LEU A 78 -3.32 -0.44 3.97
CA LEU A 78 -2.36 -1.27 3.25
C LEU A 78 -1.76 -2.28 4.22
N ILE A 79 -1.73 -3.54 3.82
CA ILE A 79 -1.18 -4.63 4.61
C ILE A 79 0.04 -5.20 3.89
N TYR A 80 1.19 -5.18 4.57
CA TYR A 80 2.42 -5.78 4.08
C TYR A 80 2.85 -6.94 4.98
N GLY A 81 3.60 -7.90 4.43
CA GLY A 81 4.00 -9.08 5.15
C GLY A 81 2.81 -9.99 5.49
N VAL A 82 1.83 -10.11 4.58
CA VAL A 82 0.61 -10.90 4.81
C VAL A 82 0.95 -12.38 5.03
N THR A 83 0.59 -12.88 6.21
CA THR A 83 0.82 -14.29 6.59
C THR A 83 -0.44 -15.14 6.47
N LYS A 84 -0.26 -16.46 6.31
CA LYS A 84 -1.41 -17.39 6.29
C LYS A 84 -2.25 -17.32 7.58
N PRO A 85 -1.65 -17.26 8.81
CA PRO A 85 -2.43 -17.04 10.03
C PRO A 85 -3.26 -15.75 10.02
N LEU A 86 -2.79 -14.67 9.38
CA LEU A 86 -3.57 -13.44 9.28
C LEU A 86 -4.80 -13.61 8.40
N THR A 87 -4.66 -14.21 7.21
CA THR A 87 -5.80 -14.46 6.31
C THR A 87 -6.78 -15.51 6.85
N ASP A 88 -6.34 -16.39 7.76
CA ASP A 88 -7.22 -17.33 8.45
C ASP A 88 -7.98 -16.68 9.63
N SER A 89 -7.46 -15.55 10.15
CA SER A 89 -8.01 -14.86 11.34
C SER A 89 -9.00 -13.75 11.02
N ILE A 90 -8.96 -13.21 9.80
CA ILE A 90 -9.81 -12.10 9.35
C ILE A 90 -10.21 -12.31 7.88
N ASP A 91 -11.46 -12.05 7.58
CA ASP A 91 -11.97 -12.10 6.19
C ASP A 91 -11.58 -10.81 5.47
N PHE A 92 -10.65 -10.91 4.52
CA PHE A 92 -10.18 -9.77 3.72
C PHE A 92 -11.28 -9.21 2.81
N SER A 93 -12.30 -10.01 2.45
CA SER A 93 -13.42 -9.57 1.62
C SER A 93 -14.47 -8.73 2.37
N ASP A 94 -14.39 -8.65 3.70
CA ASP A 94 -15.27 -7.80 4.51
C ASP A 94 -14.99 -6.32 4.20
N VAL A 95 -16.02 -5.57 3.86
CA VAL A 95 -15.95 -4.13 3.54
C VAL A 95 -16.02 -3.22 4.78
N ASN A 96 -16.05 -3.79 5.96
CA ASN A 96 -16.17 -3.06 7.23
C ASN A 96 -15.37 -3.73 8.36
N ILE A 97 -14.15 -4.11 8.04
CA ILE A 97 -13.23 -4.71 9.03
C ILE A 97 -13.03 -3.73 10.19
N ASN A 98 -13.04 -4.23 11.42
CA ASN A 98 -12.69 -3.40 12.57
C ASN A 98 -11.18 -3.05 12.53
N ALA A 99 -10.85 -1.78 12.31
CA ALA A 99 -9.48 -1.30 12.09
C ALA A 99 -8.57 -1.58 13.29
N ASN A 100 -9.05 -1.39 14.53
CA ASN A 100 -8.25 -1.67 15.72
C ASN A 100 -7.89 -3.16 15.83
N ARG A 101 -8.86 -4.05 15.50
CA ARG A 101 -8.61 -5.49 15.47
C ARG A 101 -7.62 -5.86 14.36
N LEU A 102 -7.75 -5.24 13.16
CA LEU A 102 -6.85 -5.46 12.04
C LEU A 102 -5.42 -5.09 12.41
N VAL A 103 -5.19 -3.87 12.91
CA VAL A 103 -3.86 -3.39 13.34
C VAL A 103 -3.26 -4.34 14.37
N LYS A 104 -4.03 -4.70 15.41
CA LYS A 104 -3.55 -5.64 16.45
C LYS A 104 -3.19 -7.01 15.88
N LEU A 105 -4.01 -7.57 14.98
CA LEU A 105 -3.71 -8.87 14.36
C LEU A 105 -2.47 -8.82 13.48
N CYS A 106 -2.25 -7.72 12.75
CA CYS A 106 -1.03 -7.53 11.98
C CYS A 106 0.19 -7.52 12.89
N ASP A 107 0.17 -6.74 13.97
CA ASP A 107 1.25 -6.68 14.96
C ASP A 107 1.54 -8.07 15.59
N ASP A 108 0.49 -8.79 16.01
CA ASP A 108 0.60 -10.10 16.65
C ASP A 108 1.13 -11.20 15.68
N LEU A 109 0.89 -11.05 14.37
CA LEU A 109 1.16 -12.09 13.36
C LEU A 109 2.30 -11.72 12.39
N GLY A 110 3.06 -10.66 12.69
CA GLY A 110 4.26 -10.28 11.95
C GLY A 110 3.98 -9.60 10.60
N ALA A 111 2.80 -8.99 10.45
CA ALA A 111 2.46 -8.11 9.34
C ALA A 111 2.44 -6.65 9.82
N ILE A 112 2.34 -5.70 8.88
CA ILE A 112 2.12 -4.29 9.21
C ILE A 112 0.87 -3.77 8.50
N ALA A 113 0.04 -3.00 9.23
CA ALA A 113 -1.13 -2.30 8.70
C ALA A 113 -0.86 -0.80 8.67
N ILE A 114 -0.87 -0.19 7.49
CA ILE A 114 -0.58 1.22 7.26
C ILE A 114 -1.84 1.91 6.71
N PRO A 115 -2.37 2.97 7.36
CA PRO A 115 -3.46 3.75 6.80
C PRO A 115 -3.13 4.26 5.39
N ALA A 116 -3.92 3.83 4.40
CA ALA A 116 -3.82 4.23 3.00
C ALA A 116 -4.40 5.64 2.80
N HIS A 117 -3.79 6.44 1.90
CA HIS A 117 -4.28 7.80 1.53
C HIS A 117 -5.05 8.51 2.66
N PRO A 118 -4.42 8.73 3.84
CA PRO A 118 -5.13 9.10 5.08
C PRO A 118 -5.87 10.44 5.01
N GLY A 119 -5.55 11.30 4.04
CA GLY A 119 -6.24 12.57 3.83
C GLY A 119 -7.44 12.50 2.89
N ARG A 120 -7.74 11.34 2.29
CA ARG A 120 -8.82 11.18 1.31
C ARG A 120 -10.19 11.49 1.92
N ALA A 121 -10.99 12.29 1.20
CA ALA A 121 -12.31 12.72 1.69
C ALA A 121 -13.28 11.53 1.83
N GLY A 122 -13.90 11.39 2.98
CA GLY A 122 -14.93 10.40 3.28
C GLY A 122 -14.41 9.02 3.72
N ILE A 123 -13.17 8.67 3.38
CA ILE A 123 -12.55 7.37 3.71
C ILE A 123 -11.13 7.50 4.25
N GLY A 124 -10.64 8.71 4.44
CA GLY A 124 -9.28 8.94 4.94
C GLY A 124 -9.19 8.82 6.46
N PHE A 125 -8.20 8.09 6.95
CA PHE A 125 -7.93 7.86 8.38
C PHE A 125 -7.88 9.16 9.22
N ALA A 126 -7.43 10.28 8.62
CA ALA A 126 -7.37 11.59 9.28
C ALA A 126 -8.73 12.08 9.76
N GLU A 127 -9.82 11.78 9.05
CA GLU A 127 -11.17 12.20 9.46
C GLU A 127 -11.63 11.44 10.71
N TYR A 128 -11.31 10.13 10.80
CA TYR A 128 -11.64 9.30 11.96
C TYR A 128 -10.84 9.70 13.21
N ILE A 129 -9.55 9.97 13.07
CA ILE A 129 -8.72 10.45 14.18
C ILE A 129 -9.22 11.82 14.66
N SER A 130 -9.54 12.74 13.76
CA SER A 130 -10.10 14.05 14.09
C SER A 130 -11.48 13.97 14.77
N ALA A 131 -12.25 12.91 14.48
CA ALA A 131 -13.52 12.61 15.13
C ALA A 131 -13.36 11.90 16.49
N GLY A 132 -12.12 11.69 16.96
CA GLY A 132 -11.84 11.12 18.29
C GLY A 132 -11.72 9.59 18.33
N ARG A 133 -11.55 8.92 17.18
CA ARG A 133 -11.22 7.49 17.19
C ARG A 133 -9.84 7.27 17.80
N THR A 134 -9.74 6.24 18.65
CA THR A 134 -8.55 5.87 19.41
C THR A 134 -8.22 4.38 19.22
N GLY A 135 -7.13 3.90 19.84
CA GLY A 135 -6.72 2.50 19.79
C GLY A 135 -5.77 2.20 18.63
N PHE A 136 -5.07 3.23 18.14
CA PHE A 136 -4.09 3.14 17.06
C PHE A 136 -2.67 3.51 17.53
N GLU A 137 -2.38 3.28 18.82
CA GLU A 137 -1.12 3.67 19.47
C GLU A 137 0.10 2.93 18.87
N THR A 138 -0.12 1.79 18.23
CA THR A 138 0.94 1.01 17.55
C THR A 138 1.16 1.45 16.10
N VAL A 139 0.23 2.21 15.50
CA VAL A 139 0.42 2.77 14.17
C VAL A 139 1.50 3.85 14.23
N GLN A 140 2.61 3.61 13.56
CA GLN A 140 3.74 4.56 13.49
C GLN A 140 3.95 5.13 12.09
N VAL A 141 3.37 4.49 11.07
CA VAL A 141 3.56 4.82 9.66
C VAL A 141 2.22 4.98 8.98
N VAL A 142 2.10 5.94 8.08
CA VAL A 142 0.94 6.14 7.22
C VAL A 142 1.39 6.38 5.77
N GLU A 143 0.53 6.14 4.79
CA GLU A 143 0.80 6.54 3.41
C GLU A 143 0.63 8.07 3.27
N GLY A 144 1.69 8.81 3.61
CA GLY A 144 1.67 10.28 3.60
C GLY A 144 1.65 10.90 2.21
N PHE A 145 2.16 10.17 1.23
CA PHE A 145 2.24 10.59 -0.17
C PHE A 145 1.54 9.57 -1.07
N ASN A 146 0.41 9.96 -1.65
CA ASN A 146 -0.35 9.12 -2.57
C ASN A 146 -0.49 9.81 -3.92
N GLY A 147 -0.13 9.11 -5.01
CA GLY A 147 -0.11 9.65 -6.37
C GLY A 147 -1.49 9.97 -6.93
N SER A 148 -2.55 9.44 -6.33
CA SER A 148 -3.96 9.64 -6.72
C SER A 148 -4.69 10.68 -5.84
N ASN A 149 -3.98 11.37 -4.92
CA ASN A 149 -4.56 12.39 -4.08
C ASN A 149 -5.17 13.55 -4.89
N ARG A 150 -6.35 13.97 -4.49
CA ARG A 150 -7.02 15.19 -4.97
C ARG A 150 -6.50 16.42 -4.24
N PRO A 151 -6.71 17.64 -4.75
CA PRO A 151 -6.34 18.87 -4.06
C PRO A 151 -6.88 18.90 -2.62
N GLY A 152 -6.02 19.20 -1.65
CA GLY A 152 -6.34 19.28 -0.22
C GLY A 152 -6.17 17.94 0.53
N GLU A 153 -6.10 16.81 -0.13
CA GLU A 153 -5.96 15.50 0.55
C GLU A 153 -4.53 15.30 1.06
N GLY A 154 -3.53 15.70 0.28
CA GLY A 154 -2.13 15.66 0.72
C GLY A 154 -1.85 16.56 1.92
N GLU A 155 -2.46 17.75 1.97
CA GLU A 155 -2.34 18.67 3.09
C GLU A 155 -2.97 18.10 4.38
N LYS A 156 -4.11 17.40 4.26
CA LYS A 156 -4.73 16.70 5.41
C LYS A 156 -3.82 15.56 5.91
N ALA A 157 -3.23 14.78 5.01
CA ALA A 157 -2.27 13.73 5.37
C ALA A 157 -1.04 14.32 6.09
N ALA A 158 -0.47 15.41 5.56
CA ALA A 158 0.67 16.09 6.18
C ALA A 158 0.35 16.64 7.57
N LEU A 159 -0.85 17.20 7.76
CA LEU A 159 -1.31 17.68 9.06
C LEU A 159 -1.46 16.55 10.07
N LEU A 160 -2.03 15.41 9.67
CA LEU A 160 -2.13 14.22 10.51
C LEU A 160 -0.75 13.74 10.94
N ILE A 161 0.20 13.62 9.99
CA ILE A 161 1.58 13.20 10.26
C ILE A 161 2.24 14.14 11.30
N GLN A 162 2.10 15.44 11.10
CA GLN A 162 2.65 16.45 12.03
C GLN A 162 2.05 16.35 13.44
N GLN A 163 0.74 16.14 13.52
CA GLN A 163 0.02 16.10 14.81
C GLN A 163 0.28 14.82 15.60
N GLN A 164 0.41 13.68 14.91
CA GLN A 164 0.57 12.37 15.54
C GLN A 164 2.05 11.92 15.62
N GLY A 165 2.95 12.56 14.88
CA GLY A 165 4.36 12.17 14.81
C GLY A 165 4.61 10.91 13.97
N TYR A 166 3.75 10.62 13.00
CA TYR A 166 3.89 9.45 12.14
C TYR A 166 5.06 9.59 11.17
N PHE A 167 5.64 8.46 10.79
CA PHE A 167 6.45 8.34 9.58
C PHE A 167 5.56 8.22 8.35
N ALA A 168 6.15 8.47 7.17
CA ALA A 168 5.39 8.48 5.92
C ALA A 168 6.00 7.57 4.87
N THR A 169 5.15 6.82 4.19
CA THR A 169 5.47 6.13 2.92
C THR A 169 4.86 6.86 1.74
N GLY A 170 5.21 6.42 0.53
CA GLY A 170 4.60 6.89 -0.71
C GLY A 170 4.26 5.72 -1.63
N GLY A 171 3.10 5.81 -2.26
CA GLY A 171 2.61 4.89 -3.28
C GLY A 171 1.78 5.62 -4.32
N SER A 172 1.72 5.09 -5.54
CA SER A 172 0.99 5.75 -6.63
C SER A 172 -0.51 5.56 -6.56
N ASP A 173 -0.97 4.48 -5.91
CA ASP A 173 -2.37 4.02 -5.95
C ASP A 173 -2.81 3.81 -7.42
N ALA A 174 -1.91 3.16 -8.19
CA ALA A 174 -2.05 3.01 -9.62
C ALA A 174 -3.12 1.98 -9.97
N HIS A 175 -4.15 2.41 -10.71
CA HIS A 175 -5.19 1.58 -11.31
C HIS A 175 -5.08 1.54 -12.85
N ILE A 176 -4.17 2.33 -13.40
CA ILE A 176 -3.84 2.37 -14.82
C ILE A 176 -2.33 2.38 -15.02
N VAL A 177 -1.89 1.86 -16.14
CA VAL A 177 -0.46 1.63 -16.45
C VAL A 177 0.40 2.88 -16.27
N SER A 178 -0.09 4.05 -16.67
CA SER A 178 0.69 5.29 -16.64
C SER A 178 0.84 5.92 -15.26
N ALA A 179 0.11 5.43 -14.26
CA ALA A 179 0.15 5.96 -12.89
C ALA A 179 1.29 5.36 -12.06
N ILE A 180 1.78 4.15 -12.40
CA ILE A 180 2.85 3.51 -11.63
C ILE A 180 4.10 4.38 -11.56
N GLY A 181 4.69 4.46 -10.38
CA GLY A 181 5.92 5.21 -10.12
C GLY A 181 5.73 6.73 -10.02
N THR A 182 4.48 7.23 -10.03
CA THR A 182 4.21 8.66 -9.82
C THR A 182 4.45 9.10 -8.39
N CYS A 183 4.38 8.16 -7.44
CA CYS A 183 4.77 8.34 -6.06
C CYS A 183 5.44 7.05 -5.56
N MET A 184 6.54 7.17 -4.81
CA MET A 184 7.34 6.03 -4.36
C MET A 184 7.97 6.29 -3.01
N THR A 185 8.34 5.22 -2.32
CA THR A 185 9.16 5.26 -1.10
C THR A 185 10.61 4.95 -1.45
N SER A 186 11.54 5.71 -0.88
CA SER A 186 12.98 5.46 -0.98
C SER A 186 13.47 4.68 0.23
N PHE A 187 14.11 3.53 0.00
CA PHE A 187 14.78 2.73 1.02
C PHE A 187 16.30 2.85 0.88
N GLU A 188 17.00 2.99 1.99
CA GLU A 188 18.46 2.96 2.03
C GLU A 188 18.96 1.54 1.78
N ASP A 189 18.33 0.57 2.46
CA ASP A 189 18.65 -0.85 2.32
C ASP A 189 17.98 -1.46 1.07
N LYS A 190 18.51 -2.62 0.69
CA LYS A 190 17.92 -3.43 -0.38
C LYS A 190 16.83 -4.32 0.20
N ILE A 191 15.60 -4.12 -0.23
CA ILE A 191 14.46 -4.99 0.05
C ILE A 191 14.43 -6.10 -1.00
N THR A 192 14.16 -7.33 -0.61
CA THR A 192 14.08 -8.50 -1.50
C THR A 192 12.85 -9.38 -1.27
N THR A 193 12.18 -9.20 -0.13
CA THR A 193 10.99 -9.99 0.26
C THR A 193 9.94 -9.11 0.93
N GLU A 194 8.70 -9.60 1.01
CA GLU A 194 7.62 -8.95 1.75
C GLU A 194 7.91 -8.82 3.26
N ALA A 195 8.71 -9.73 3.82
CA ALA A 195 9.06 -9.72 5.23
C ALA A 195 10.15 -8.69 5.59
N GLU A 196 10.90 -8.22 4.59
CA GLU A 196 11.91 -7.15 4.76
C GLU A 196 11.31 -5.76 4.52
N LEU A 197 10.17 -5.71 3.88
CA LEU A 197 9.43 -4.49 3.61
C LEU A 197 8.81 -3.91 4.87
#